data_0dfb56d42a3e267480d883da0bf48dc0
#
_entry.id   0dfb56d42a3e267480d883da0bf48dc0
#
_cell.length_a   1.000
_cell.length_b   1.000
_cell.length_c   1.000
_cell.angle_alpha   90.00
_cell.angle_beta   90.00
_cell.angle_gamma   90.00
#
_symmetry.space_group_name_H-M   'P 1'
#
loop_
_entity.id
_entity.type
_entity.pdbx_description
1 polymer ?
#
loop_
_entity_poly.entity_id
_entity_poly.type
_entity_poly.pdbx_seq_one_letter_code
_entity_poly.pdbx_strand_id
1 'polypeptide(L)'
;MIDKLMDLSGRRAMITGASGGLGRMMSQTLAELGADLVLLDRSGTPLEAQAGDIAKVANVDVAILHCDLEAHDEREALIAGLKQEGRLDILINNAAFVGTSGLQGWAVPFAEQSVETWRRALEVNLTAVFHLCQGLMPLLQTSGRGSIINIGSIYGEYGPDWGLYEGTAMSNPAAYGASKGGLLQLTRWLATTVAPAVRVNAISPGGVAREQPSAFVARYVARTPLGRMATEDDFRGVIAFLASDMSAYMTGQNLFVDGGWGVW
;
A
#
# COMPACT_ATOMS: atom_id res chain seq x y z
N MET A 1 -9.93 -16.83 21.72
CA MET A 1 -10.35 -17.33 20.37
C MET A 1 -10.07 -16.28 19.29
N ILE A 2 -10.49 -15.04 19.47
CA ILE A 2 -10.22 -13.96 18.50
C ILE A 2 -8.73 -13.64 18.39
N ASP A 3 -8.00 -13.65 19.51
CA ASP A 3 -6.55 -13.41 19.54
C ASP A 3 -5.78 -14.38 18.64
N LYS A 4 -6.23 -15.65 18.57
CA LYS A 4 -5.62 -16.65 17.68
C LYS A 4 -5.86 -16.36 16.18
N LEU A 5 -6.96 -15.69 15.83
CA LEU A 5 -7.25 -15.33 14.47
C LEU A 5 -6.39 -14.12 14.02
N MET A 6 -5.99 -13.25 14.94
CA MET A 6 -5.12 -12.11 14.67
C MET A 6 -3.63 -12.46 14.78
N ASP A 7 -3.28 -13.58 15.41
CA ASP A 7 -1.89 -13.99 15.63
C ASP A 7 -1.17 -14.26 14.29
N LEU A 8 -0.10 -13.53 14.06
CA LEU A 8 0.76 -13.66 12.89
C LEU A 8 2.10 -14.36 13.20
N SER A 9 2.25 -14.92 14.41
CA SER A 9 3.45 -15.65 14.78
C SER A 9 3.73 -16.78 13.80
N GLY A 10 4.99 -16.86 13.36
CA GLY A 10 5.38 -17.79 12.32
C GLY A 10 4.92 -17.40 10.90
N ARG A 11 4.45 -16.18 10.63
CA ARG A 11 4.23 -15.63 9.30
C ARG A 11 5.32 -14.62 8.94
N ARG A 12 5.59 -14.47 7.66
CA ARG A 12 6.54 -13.48 7.13
C ARG A 12 5.82 -12.52 6.20
N ALA A 13 5.93 -11.22 6.46
CA ALA A 13 5.28 -10.17 5.70
C ALA A 13 6.31 -9.27 4.99
N MET A 14 6.11 -9.01 3.70
CA MET A 14 6.87 -7.99 2.96
C MET A 14 6.01 -6.75 2.77
N ILE A 15 6.59 -5.59 3.07
CA ILE A 15 5.96 -4.28 2.91
C ILE A 15 6.81 -3.43 1.96
N THR A 16 6.25 -3.04 0.81
CA THR A 16 6.90 -2.10 -0.10
C THR A 16 6.62 -0.65 0.30
N GLY A 17 7.59 0.25 0.10
CA GLY A 17 7.47 1.62 0.59
C GLY A 17 7.42 1.68 2.12
N ALA A 18 8.18 0.82 2.78
CA ALA A 18 8.12 0.60 4.23
C ALA A 18 8.51 1.83 5.04
N SER A 19 9.35 2.71 4.51
CA SER A 19 9.82 3.94 5.19
C SER A 19 8.77 5.07 5.17
N GLY A 20 7.74 4.99 4.33
CA GLY A 20 6.65 5.96 4.27
C GLY A 20 5.74 5.90 5.52
N GLY A 21 4.91 6.92 5.74
CA GLY A 21 4.05 7.00 6.93
C GLY A 21 3.17 5.75 7.11
N LEU A 22 2.38 5.38 6.10
CA LEU A 22 1.56 4.16 6.14
C LEU A 22 2.43 2.90 6.23
N GLY A 23 3.56 2.84 5.49
CA GLY A 23 4.47 1.70 5.51
C GLY A 23 5.04 1.43 6.91
N ARG A 24 5.45 2.47 7.63
CA ARG A 24 5.91 2.38 9.02
C ARG A 24 4.84 1.84 9.96
N MET A 25 3.65 2.39 9.88
CA MET A 25 2.51 1.94 10.70
C MET A 25 2.15 0.48 10.40
N MET A 26 2.10 0.09 9.11
CA MET A 26 1.82 -1.30 8.71
C MET A 26 2.87 -2.26 9.23
N SER A 27 4.16 -1.92 9.08
CA SER A 27 5.27 -2.73 9.58
C SER A 27 5.20 -2.92 11.08
N GLN A 28 4.99 -1.84 11.84
CA GLN A 28 4.84 -1.91 13.28
C GLN A 28 3.64 -2.76 13.69
N THR A 29 2.48 -2.57 13.03
CA THR A 29 1.26 -3.33 13.34
C THR A 29 1.45 -4.83 13.15
N LEU A 30 2.10 -5.24 12.03
CA LEU A 30 2.33 -6.66 11.77
C LEU A 30 3.37 -7.26 12.72
N ALA A 31 4.40 -6.49 13.10
CA ALA A 31 5.38 -6.91 14.11
C ALA A 31 4.74 -7.11 15.48
N GLU A 32 3.88 -6.19 15.93
CA GLU A 32 3.13 -6.29 17.18
C GLU A 32 2.21 -7.53 17.21
N LEU A 33 1.77 -8.01 16.05
CA LEU A 33 1.00 -9.25 15.90
C LEU A 33 1.88 -10.51 15.72
N GLY A 34 3.22 -10.35 15.75
CA GLY A 34 4.18 -11.45 15.75
C GLY A 34 4.71 -11.87 14.36
N ALA A 35 4.46 -11.10 13.30
CA ALA A 35 5.00 -11.42 11.99
C ALA A 35 6.48 -11.03 11.86
N ASP A 36 7.31 -11.91 11.26
CA ASP A 36 8.61 -11.54 10.72
C ASP A 36 8.45 -10.62 9.52
N LEU A 37 9.35 -9.65 9.34
CA LEU A 37 9.20 -8.61 8.34
C LEU A 37 10.31 -8.62 7.29
N VAL A 38 9.93 -8.23 6.08
CA VAL A 38 10.82 -7.75 5.03
C VAL A 38 10.42 -6.30 4.73
N LEU A 39 11.24 -5.35 5.17
CA LEU A 39 11.06 -3.94 4.89
C LEU A 39 11.73 -3.61 3.56
N LEU A 40 10.95 -3.18 2.57
CA LEU A 40 11.43 -2.83 1.25
C LEU A 40 11.21 -1.36 0.96
N ASP A 41 12.29 -0.66 0.60
CA ASP A 41 12.22 0.71 0.07
C ASP A 41 13.45 0.99 -0.82
N ARG A 42 13.51 2.18 -1.39
CA ARG A 42 14.68 2.62 -2.16
C ARG A 42 15.89 2.82 -1.26
N SER A 43 17.08 2.71 -1.83
CA SER A 43 18.33 3.04 -1.15
C SER A 43 18.31 4.47 -0.57
N GLY A 44 18.92 4.66 0.60
CA GLY A 44 18.98 5.93 1.30
C GLY A 44 17.76 6.27 2.15
N THR A 45 16.75 5.38 2.23
CA THR A 45 15.65 5.51 3.17
C THR A 45 16.02 4.97 4.56
N PRO A 46 15.42 5.48 5.65
CA PRO A 46 15.84 5.17 7.03
C PRO A 46 15.27 3.84 7.55
N LEU A 47 15.43 2.73 6.79
CA LEU A 47 14.90 1.41 7.16
C LEU A 47 15.58 0.82 8.39
N GLU A 48 16.90 1.07 8.56
CA GLU A 48 17.67 0.59 9.74
C GLU A 48 17.13 1.21 11.04
N ALA A 49 16.83 2.50 11.01
CA ALA A 49 16.22 3.17 12.17
C ALA A 49 14.85 2.58 12.47
N GLN A 50 14.04 2.32 11.44
CA GLN A 50 12.72 1.72 11.58
C GLN A 50 12.81 0.29 12.14
N ALA A 51 13.73 -0.53 11.68
CA ALA A 51 13.96 -1.87 12.22
C ALA A 51 14.35 -1.81 13.70
N GLY A 52 15.21 -0.84 14.08
CA GLY A 52 15.56 -0.58 15.47
C GLY A 52 14.37 -0.17 16.34
N ASP A 53 13.43 0.59 15.81
CA ASP A 53 12.19 0.96 16.53
C ASP A 53 11.26 -0.24 16.69
N ILE A 54 11.12 -1.08 15.67
CA ILE A 54 10.34 -2.32 15.73
C ILE A 54 10.91 -3.27 16.80
N ALA A 55 12.23 -3.43 16.86
CA ALA A 55 12.89 -4.31 17.84
C ALA A 55 12.66 -3.89 19.31
N LYS A 56 12.23 -2.63 19.57
CA LYS A 56 11.88 -2.17 20.92
C LYS A 56 10.49 -2.63 21.37
N VAL A 57 9.61 -2.94 20.43
CA VAL A 57 8.18 -3.22 20.69
C VAL A 57 7.76 -4.65 20.34
N ALA A 58 8.55 -5.36 19.54
CA ALA A 58 8.26 -6.72 19.10
C ALA A 58 9.55 -7.55 19.00
N ASN A 59 9.45 -8.84 19.32
CA ASN A 59 10.54 -9.80 19.16
C ASN A 59 10.31 -10.62 17.90
N VAL A 60 10.61 -10.05 16.75
CA VAL A 60 10.42 -10.63 15.40
C VAL A 60 11.68 -10.38 14.56
N ASP A 61 11.90 -11.22 13.57
CA ASP A 61 12.97 -11.02 12.61
C ASP A 61 12.61 -9.91 11.60
N VAL A 62 13.54 -9.00 11.36
CA VAL A 62 13.37 -7.89 10.40
C VAL A 62 14.52 -7.89 9.40
N ALA A 63 14.19 -8.25 8.16
CA ALA A 63 15.10 -8.11 7.02
C ALA A 63 14.88 -6.76 6.34
N ILE A 64 15.96 -6.11 5.90
CA ILE A 64 15.95 -4.87 5.14
C ILE A 64 16.40 -5.17 3.72
N LEU A 65 15.62 -4.77 2.73
CA LEU A 65 15.96 -4.87 1.32
C LEU A 65 15.80 -3.53 0.64
N HIS A 66 16.70 -3.21 -0.28
CA HIS A 66 16.61 -2.02 -1.10
C HIS A 66 16.29 -2.40 -2.54
N CYS A 67 15.33 -1.71 -3.15
CA CYS A 67 14.95 -1.89 -4.54
C CYS A 67 14.23 -0.63 -5.04
N ASP A 68 14.68 -0.09 -6.17
CA ASP A 68 13.87 0.86 -6.92
C ASP A 68 12.85 0.08 -7.74
N LEU A 69 11.58 0.20 -7.35
CA LEU A 69 10.49 -0.49 -8.04
C LEU A 69 10.24 0.04 -9.46
N GLU A 70 10.84 1.14 -9.86
CA GLU A 70 10.84 1.60 -11.25
C GLU A 70 11.82 0.77 -12.11
N ALA A 71 12.89 0.23 -11.50
CA ALA A 71 13.92 -0.55 -12.18
C ALA A 71 13.53 -2.04 -12.31
N HIS A 72 13.33 -2.52 -13.54
CA HIS A 72 12.94 -3.90 -13.82
C HIS A 72 13.95 -4.91 -13.28
N ASP A 73 15.24 -4.68 -13.54
CA ASP A 73 16.30 -5.62 -13.16
C ASP A 73 16.47 -5.73 -11.63
N GLU A 74 16.23 -4.62 -10.90
CA GLU A 74 16.25 -4.65 -9.44
C GLU A 74 15.08 -5.48 -8.89
N ARG A 75 13.89 -5.39 -9.50
CA ARG A 75 12.75 -6.24 -9.13
C ARG A 75 13.02 -7.72 -9.41
N GLU A 76 13.65 -8.06 -10.55
CA GLU A 76 14.04 -9.44 -10.86
C GLU A 76 15.02 -9.99 -9.81
N ALA A 77 16.05 -9.23 -9.47
CA ALA A 77 17.03 -9.63 -8.46
C ALA A 77 16.37 -9.80 -7.07
N LEU A 78 15.48 -8.89 -6.68
CA LEU A 78 14.71 -8.97 -5.45
C LEU A 78 13.86 -10.26 -5.40
N ILE A 79 13.10 -10.53 -6.46
CA ILE A 79 12.25 -11.72 -6.56
C ILE A 79 13.10 -13.01 -6.48
N ALA A 80 14.23 -13.04 -7.18
CA ALA A 80 15.14 -14.18 -7.16
C ALA A 80 15.71 -14.43 -5.76
N GLY A 81 16.12 -13.38 -5.05
CA GLY A 81 16.63 -13.46 -3.67
C GLY A 81 15.57 -14.01 -2.70
N LEU A 82 14.37 -13.45 -2.73
CA LEU A 82 13.27 -13.90 -1.87
C LEU A 82 12.86 -15.35 -2.15
N LYS A 83 12.90 -15.79 -3.41
CA LYS A 83 12.65 -17.20 -3.74
C LYS A 83 13.68 -18.16 -3.14
N GLN A 84 14.94 -17.75 -3.02
CA GLN A 84 15.98 -18.54 -2.36
C GLN A 84 15.77 -18.65 -0.84
N GLU A 85 15.20 -17.61 -0.22
CA GLU A 85 14.83 -17.62 1.20
C GLU A 85 13.63 -18.54 1.48
N GLY A 86 12.77 -18.80 0.50
CA GLY A 86 11.76 -19.85 0.50
C GLY A 86 10.49 -19.56 1.31
N ARG A 87 10.29 -18.33 1.85
CA ARG A 87 9.14 -18.07 2.72
C ARG A 87 8.59 -16.64 2.55
N LEU A 88 7.29 -16.56 2.24
CA LEU A 88 6.49 -15.34 2.29
C LEU A 88 5.02 -15.70 2.48
N ASP A 89 4.35 -15.09 3.47
CA ASP A 89 2.93 -15.32 3.78
C ASP A 89 2.06 -14.10 3.42
N ILE A 90 2.62 -12.90 3.58
CA ILE A 90 1.89 -11.65 3.39
C ILE A 90 2.70 -10.71 2.50
N LEU A 91 2.05 -10.17 1.46
CA LEU A 91 2.62 -9.14 0.59
C LEU A 91 1.77 -7.87 0.67
N ILE A 92 2.36 -6.76 1.14
CA ILE A 92 1.70 -5.44 1.13
C ILE A 92 2.34 -4.57 0.06
N ASN A 93 1.59 -4.31 -1.01
CA ASN A 93 1.97 -3.39 -2.07
C ASN A 93 1.53 -1.96 -1.69
N ASN A 94 2.42 -1.25 -0.99
CA ASN A 94 2.16 0.10 -0.49
C ASN A 94 2.97 1.19 -1.21
N ALA A 95 4.13 0.88 -1.76
CA ALA A 95 4.94 1.84 -2.50
C ALA A 95 4.16 2.46 -3.67
N ALA A 96 4.24 3.76 -3.82
CA ALA A 96 3.58 4.47 -4.92
C ALA A 96 4.16 5.89 -5.11
N PHE A 97 4.11 6.39 -6.34
CA PHE A 97 4.08 7.85 -6.55
C PHE A 97 2.69 8.37 -6.19
N VAL A 98 2.65 9.42 -5.38
CA VAL A 98 1.42 10.04 -4.85
C VAL A 98 1.36 11.52 -5.24
N GLY A 99 0.24 12.20 -4.96
CA GLY A 99 0.03 13.60 -5.36
C GLY A 99 1.15 14.56 -4.95
N THR A 100 1.83 14.31 -3.84
CA THR A 100 2.97 15.09 -3.34
C THR A 100 4.34 14.67 -3.90
N SER A 101 4.40 13.67 -4.78
CA SER A 101 5.66 13.28 -5.44
C SER A 101 6.14 14.40 -6.35
N GLY A 102 7.38 14.85 -6.16
CA GLY A 102 7.98 15.99 -6.88
C GLY A 102 8.45 15.62 -8.29
N LEU A 103 7.57 15.02 -9.11
CA LEU A 103 7.88 14.63 -10.48
C LEU A 103 7.57 15.78 -11.46
N GLN A 104 8.41 15.93 -12.49
CA GLN A 104 8.18 16.93 -13.53
C GLN A 104 6.88 16.61 -14.31
N GLY A 105 6.03 17.63 -14.52
CA GLY A 105 4.75 17.44 -15.21
C GLY A 105 3.79 16.48 -14.48
N TRP A 106 3.84 16.43 -13.15
CA TRP A 106 3.00 15.56 -12.31
C TRP A 106 1.75 16.28 -11.83
N ALA A 107 1.87 17.11 -10.80
CA ALA A 107 0.76 17.84 -10.18
C ALA A 107 0.54 19.21 -10.85
N VAL A 108 0.32 19.21 -12.16
CA VAL A 108 0.14 20.39 -13.02
C VAL A 108 -1.19 20.29 -13.78
N PRO A 109 -1.68 21.37 -14.43
CA PRO A 109 -2.87 21.31 -15.28
C PRO A 109 -2.80 20.17 -16.30
N PHE A 110 -3.93 19.59 -16.67
CA PHE A 110 -3.99 18.39 -17.51
C PHE A 110 -3.19 18.53 -18.82
N ALA A 111 -3.28 19.68 -19.48
CA ALA A 111 -2.54 19.94 -20.72
C ALA A 111 -1.01 19.94 -20.57
N GLU A 112 -0.50 20.10 -19.35
CA GLU A 112 0.93 20.14 -19.02
C GLU A 112 1.44 18.84 -18.39
N GLN A 113 0.56 17.87 -18.14
CA GLN A 113 0.96 16.58 -17.57
C GLN A 113 1.84 15.79 -18.54
N SER A 114 2.96 15.28 -18.03
CA SER A 114 3.98 14.59 -18.84
C SER A 114 3.58 13.13 -19.10
N VAL A 115 3.63 12.70 -20.37
CA VAL A 115 3.47 11.29 -20.76
C VAL A 115 4.60 10.42 -20.19
N GLU A 116 5.81 10.96 -20.06
CA GLU A 116 6.93 10.25 -19.43
C GLU A 116 6.64 9.99 -17.95
N THR A 117 6.20 11.01 -17.23
CA THR A 117 5.84 10.88 -15.81
C THR A 117 4.61 9.98 -15.62
N TRP A 118 3.66 10.00 -16.58
CA TRP A 118 2.57 9.03 -16.61
C TRP A 118 3.08 7.58 -16.67
N ARG A 119 4.04 7.29 -17.58
CA ARG A 119 4.63 5.93 -17.69
C ARG A 119 5.33 5.51 -16.41
N ARG A 120 6.13 6.39 -15.82
CA ARG A 120 6.81 6.15 -14.54
C ARG A 120 5.83 5.85 -13.42
N ALA A 121 4.73 6.58 -13.33
CA ALA A 121 3.71 6.35 -12.32
C ALA A 121 3.02 4.99 -12.50
N LEU A 122 2.68 4.61 -13.73
CA LEU A 122 2.14 3.28 -14.01
C LEU A 122 3.16 2.18 -13.70
N GLU A 123 4.45 2.41 -13.98
CA GLU A 123 5.51 1.44 -13.70
C GLU A 123 5.57 1.12 -12.20
N VAL A 124 5.64 2.13 -11.33
CA VAL A 124 5.74 1.91 -9.88
C VAL A 124 4.41 1.47 -9.27
N ASN A 125 3.30 2.17 -9.61
CA ASN A 125 2.03 1.98 -8.90
C ASN A 125 1.24 0.75 -9.37
N LEU A 126 1.55 0.21 -10.54
CA LEU A 126 0.79 -0.89 -11.15
C LEU A 126 1.67 -2.01 -11.70
N THR A 127 2.63 -1.72 -12.61
CA THR A 127 3.48 -2.75 -13.24
C THR A 127 4.34 -3.47 -12.20
N ALA A 128 4.99 -2.73 -11.29
CA ALA A 128 5.79 -3.31 -10.22
C ALA A 128 4.95 -4.21 -9.31
N VAL A 129 3.72 -3.79 -8.97
CA VAL A 129 2.79 -4.61 -8.17
C VAL A 129 2.45 -5.92 -8.89
N PHE A 130 2.11 -5.84 -10.18
CA PHE A 130 1.86 -7.05 -10.99
C PHE A 130 3.08 -7.97 -10.97
N HIS A 131 4.28 -7.44 -11.22
CA HIS A 131 5.52 -8.20 -11.29
C HIS A 131 5.88 -8.87 -9.95
N LEU A 132 5.77 -8.15 -8.83
CA LEU A 132 5.98 -8.71 -7.49
C LEU A 132 4.96 -9.81 -7.18
N CYS A 133 3.67 -9.58 -7.45
CA CYS A 133 2.64 -10.60 -7.25
C CYS A 133 2.92 -11.85 -8.08
N GLN A 134 3.28 -11.69 -9.37
CA GLN A 134 3.61 -12.81 -10.26
C GLN A 134 4.85 -13.56 -9.78
N GLY A 135 5.93 -12.84 -9.49
CA GLY A 135 7.21 -13.43 -9.13
C GLY A 135 7.20 -14.13 -7.77
N LEU A 136 6.47 -13.59 -6.79
CA LEU A 136 6.40 -14.11 -5.43
C LEU A 136 5.21 -15.07 -5.21
N MET A 137 4.37 -15.28 -6.21
CA MET A 137 3.20 -16.15 -6.10
C MET A 137 3.53 -17.56 -5.60
N PRO A 138 4.60 -18.23 -6.05
CA PRO A 138 4.92 -19.56 -5.55
C PRO A 138 5.16 -19.62 -4.04
N LEU A 139 5.78 -18.58 -3.45
CA LEU A 139 6.01 -18.49 -2.01
C LEU A 139 4.68 -18.32 -1.26
N LEU A 140 3.83 -17.37 -1.72
CA LEU A 140 2.51 -17.11 -1.14
C LEU A 140 1.60 -18.34 -1.19
N GLN A 141 1.64 -19.11 -2.28
CA GLN A 141 0.86 -20.34 -2.41
C GLN A 141 1.36 -21.46 -1.49
N THR A 142 2.69 -21.62 -1.38
CA THR A 142 3.31 -22.64 -0.51
C THR A 142 3.01 -22.40 0.96
N SER A 143 2.76 -21.16 1.36
CA SER A 143 2.40 -20.82 2.74
C SER A 143 1.08 -21.45 3.20
N GLY A 144 0.16 -21.75 2.27
CA GLY A 144 -1.18 -22.27 2.54
C GLY A 144 -2.15 -21.25 3.16
N ARG A 145 -1.70 -20.01 3.37
CA ARG A 145 -2.47 -18.90 3.95
C ARG A 145 -2.05 -17.53 3.40
N GLY A 146 -1.66 -17.51 2.14
CA GLY A 146 -1.17 -16.32 1.47
C GLY A 146 -2.18 -15.17 1.49
N SER A 147 -1.70 -13.94 1.77
CA SER A 147 -2.50 -12.71 1.71
C SER A 147 -1.75 -11.62 0.97
N ILE A 148 -2.35 -11.10 -0.10
CA ILE A 148 -1.89 -9.90 -0.81
C ILE A 148 -2.81 -8.74 -0.44
N ILE A 149 -2.22 -7.62 0.00
CA ILE A 149 -2.93 -6.39 0.35
C ILE A 149 -2.38 -5.27 -0.52
N ASN A 150 -3.23 -4.75 -1.41
CA ASN A 150 -2.88 -3.66 -2.30
C ASN A 150 -3.38 -2.33 -1.73
N ILE A 151 -2.49 -1.34 -1.58
CA ILE A 151 -2.90 -0.01 -1.13
C ILE A 151 -3.37 0.81 -2.32
N GLY A 152 -4.68 0.83 -2.49
CA GLY A 152 -5.42 1.61 -3.48
C GLY A 152 -5.48 3.10 -3.14
N SER A 153 -6.60 3.70 -3.45
CA SER A 153 -6.97 5.08 -3.11
C SER A 153 -8.45 5.29 -3.40
N ILE A 154 -9.09 6.23 -2.72
CA ILE A 154 -10.40 6.74 -3.14
C ILE A 154 -10.39 7.20 -4.61
N TYR A 155 -9.27 7.73 -5.10
CA TYR A 155 -9.08 8.14 -6.49
C TYR A 155 -8.86 6.98 -7.49
N GLY A 156 -8.84 5.75 -7.03
CA GLY A 156 -8.97 4.58 -7.89
C GLY A 156 -10.44 4.23 -8.23
N GLU A 157 -11.39 4.79 -7.48
CA GLU A 157 -12.84 4.59 -7.66
C GLU A 157 -13.54 5.88 -8.08
N TYR A 158 -13.15 7.01 -7.48
CA TYR A 158 -13.79 8.32 -7.69
C TYR A 158 -12.89 9.25 -8.50
N GLY A 159 -13.52 10.13 -9.29
CA GLY A 159 -12.82 11.28 -9.86
C GLY A 159 -12.46 12.32 -8.79
N PRO A 160 -11.48 13.18 -9.05
CA PRO A 160 -11.11 14.24 -8.13
C PRO A 160 -12.22 15.30 -8.02
N ASP A 161 -12.53 15.69 -6.79
CA ASP A 161 -13.31 16.90 -6.53
C ASP A 161 -12.39 18.12 -6.61
N TRP A 162 -12.43 18.82 -7.74
CA TRP A 162 -11.55 19.95 -8.02
C TRP A 162 -11.78 21.12 -7.07
N GLY A 163 -12.97 21.25 -6.48
CA GLY A 163 -13.25 22.26 -5.47
C GLY A 163 -12.33 22.18 -4.25
N LEU A 164 -11.82 21.00 -3.91
CA LEU A 164 -10.86 20.82 -2.82
C LEU A 164 -9.53 21.54 -3.08
N TYR A 165 -9.13 21.62 -4.34
CA TYR A 165 -7.82 22.11 -4.77
C TYR A 165 -7.78 23.60 -5.10
N GLU A 166 -8.95 24.28 -5.16
CA GLU A 166 -9.04 25.71 -5.50
C GLU A 166 -8.17 26.58 -4.60
N GLY A 167 -7.36 27.48 -5.21
CA GLY A 167 -6.47 28.38 -4.50
C GLY A 167 -5.30 27.69 -3.76
N THR A 168 -4.99 26.45 -4.10
CA THR A 168 -3.83 25.72 -3.58
C THR A 168 -2.86 25.34 -4.70
N ALA A 169 -1.61 25.03 -4.35
CA ALA A 169 -0.64 24.46 -5.28
C ALA A 169 -0.78 22.94 -5.43
N MET A 170 -1.78 22.32 -4.79
CA MET A 170 -2.03 20.88 -4.88
C MET A 170 -2.83 20.56 -6.14
N SER A 171 -2.64 19.35 -6.64
CA SER A 171 -3.40 18.80 -7.78
C SER A 171 -3.52 17.29 -7.64
N ASN A 172 -4.35 16.68 -8.48
CA ASN A 172 -4.53 15.23 -8.58
C ASN A 172 -4.10 14.79 -9.99
N PRO A 173 -2.93 14.15 -10.13
CA PRO A 173 -2.44 13.70 -11.44
C PRO A 173 -3.32 12.59 -12.04
N ALA A 174 -3.62 12.68 -13.35
CA ALA A 174 -4.43 11.66 -14.04
C ALA A 174 -3.81 10.25 -13.91
N ALA A 175 -2.48 10.15 -14.01
CA ALA A 175 -1.76 8.88 -13.86
C ALA A 175 -1.93 8.26 -12.47
N TYR A 176 -2.09 9.06 -11.42
CA TYR A 176 -2.36 8.53 -10.07
C TYR A 176 -3.70 7.81 -10.03
N GLY A 177 -4.78 8.51 -10.42
CA GLY A 177 -6.12 7.91 -10.47
C GLY A 177 -6.18 6.67 -11.36
N ALA A 178 -5.64 6.75 -12.57
CA ALA A 178 -5.60 5.64 -13.51
C ALA A 178 -4.83 4.43 -12.96
N SER A 179 -3.65 4.65 -12.35
CA SER A 179 -2.85 3.57 -11.76
C SER A 179 -3.58 2.90 -10.59
N LYS A 180 -4.24 3.68 -9.73
CA LYS A 180 -5.00 3.15 -8.59
C LYS A 180 -6.28 2.42 -9.03
N GLY A 181 -6.98 2.90 -10.07
CA GLY A 181 -8.10 2.18 -10.69
C GLY A 181 -7.66 0.86 -11.30
N GLY A 182 -6.54 0.85 -12.03
CA GLY A 182 -5.91 -0.36 -12.55
C GLY A 182 -5.54 -1.35 -11.44
N LEU A 183 -5.02 -0.86 -10.31
CA LEU A 183 -4.67 -1.68 -9.15
C LEU A 183 -5.89 -2.33 -8.50
N LEU A 184 -7.01 -1.62 -8.39
CA LEU A 184 -8.27 -2.20 -7.88
C LEU A 184 -8.79 -3.28 -8.82
N GLN A 185 -8.70 -3.10 -10.13
CA GLN A 185 -9.10 -4.14 -11.07
C GLN A 185 -8.13 -5.32 -11.07
N LEU A 186 -6.82 -5.10 -10.96
CA LEU A 186 -5.82 -6.16 -10.79
C LEU A 186 -6.09 -6.98 -9.51
N THR A 187 -6.50 -6.33 -8.42
CA THR A 187 -6.90 -7.00 -7.18
C THR A 187 -8.03 -8.01 -7.42
N ARG A 188 -9.09 -7.60 -8.13
CA ARG A 188 -10.24 -8.49 -8.46
C ARG A 188 -9.81 -9.64 -9.37
N TRP A 189 -8.99 -9.34 -10.39
CA TRP A 189 -8.49 -10.34 -11.33
C TRP A 189 -7.63 -11.39 -10.62
N LEU A 190 -6.67 -10.95 -9.80
CA LEU A 190 -5.82 -11.85 -9.03
C LEU A 190 -6.64 -12.71 -8.06
N ALA A 191 -7.60 -12.11 -7.35
CA ALA A 191 -8.43 -12.82 -6.38
C ALA A 191 -9.14 -14.05 -6.99
N THR A 192 -9.63 -13.94 -8.23
CA THR A 192 -10.27 -15.05 -8.91
C THR A 192 -9.30 -16.07 -9.49
N THR A 193 -8.07 -15.63 -9.78
CA THR A 193 -7.06 -16.45 -10.46
C THR A 193 -6.25 -17.30 -9.48
N VAL A 194 -5.93 -16.77 -8.28
CA VAL A 194 -5.03 -17.42 -7.33
C VAL A 194 -5.74 -18.08 -6.15
N ALA A 195 -7.05 -17.92 -6.05
CA ALA A 195 -7.86 -18.65 -5.07
C ALA A 195 -7.84 -20.17 -5.33
N PRO A 196 -7.99 -21.02 -4.30
CA PRO A 196 -8.17 -20.67 -2.88
C PRO A 196 -6.86 -20.44 -2.11
N ALA A 197 -5.71 -20.61 -2.74
CA ALA A 197 -4.40 -20.66 -2.06
C ALA A 197 -3.98 -19.28 -1.50
N VAL A 198 -4.37 -18.19 -2.19
CA VAL A 198 -3.99 -16.82 -1.81
C VAL A 198 -5.21 -15.91 -1.86
N ARG A 199 -5.42 -15.12 -0.82
CA ARG A 199 -6.42 -14.04 -0.80
C ARG A 199 -5.79 -12.75 -1.31
N VAL A 200 -6.55 -11.97 -2.07
CA VAL A 200 -6.07 -10.68 -2.61
C VAL A 200 -7.14 -9.63 -2.37
N ASN A 201 -6.81 -8.60 -1.58
CA ASN A 201 -7.73 -7.52 -1.26
C ASN A 201 -7.03 -6.16 -1.39
N ALA A 202 -7.79 -5.10 -1.45
CA ALA A 202 -7.29 -3.74 -1.46
C ALA A 202 -7.83 -2.94 -0.26
N ILE A 203 -7.05 -1.95 0.16
CA ILE A 203 -7.49 -0.87 1.04
C ILE A 203 -7.43 0.41 0.23
N SER A 204 -8.50 1.18 0.21
CA SER A 204 -8.54 2.50 -0.41
C SER A 204 -8.59 3.59 0.66
N PRO A 205 -7.42 4.17 1.01
CA PRO A 205 -7.36 5.30 1.93
C PRO A 205 -8.08 6.52 1.37
N GLY A 206 -8.77 7.25 2.26
CA GLY A 206 -9.10 8.65 2.07
C GLY A 206 -7.90 9.55 2.31
N GLY A 207 -8.14 10.84 2.52
CA GLY A 207 -7.09 11.81 2.81
C GLY A 207 -6.47 11.58 4.19
N VAL A 208 -5.18 11.25 4.20
CA VAL A 208 -4.37 11.14 5.42
C VAL A 208 -3.75 12.50 5.72
N ALA A 209 -3.87 12.97 6.96
CA ALA A 209 -3.35 14.26 7.39
C ALA A 209 -1.81 14.31 7.22
N ARG A 210 -1.36 15.37 6.59
CA ARG A 210 0.03 15.74 6.38
C ARG A 210 0.12 17.26 6.51
N GLU A 211 1.10 17.87 5.92
CA GLU A 211 1.26 19.32 5.85
C GLU A 211 0.45 19.94 4.69
N GLN A 212 -0.81 19.50 4.48
CA GLN A 212 -1.66 20.08 3.44
C GLN A 212 -2.09 21.51 3.81
N PRO A 213 -2.30 22.39 2.80
CA PRO A 213 -2.81 23.75 3.03
C PRO A 213 -4.12 23.74 3.82
N SER A 214 -4.26 24.66 4.77
CA SER A 214 -5.45 24.74 5.64
C SER A 214 -6.77 24.87 4.87
N ALA A 215 -6.77 25.56 3.73
CA ALA A 215 -7.93 25.69 2.85
C ALA A 215 -8.37 24.33 2.27
N PHE A 216 -7.42 23.49 1.85
CA PHE A 216 -7.70 22.13 1.41
C PHE A 216 -8.26 21.29 2.56
N VAL A 217 -7.60 21.33 3.72
CA VAL A 217 -8.02 20.57 4.92
C VAL A 217 -9.45 20.92 5.31
N ALA A 218 -9.79 22.22 5.39
CA ALA A 218 -11.12 22.67 5.76
C ALA A 218 -12.21 22.13 4.81
N ARG A 219 -11.97 22.17 3.49
CA ARG A 219 -12.91 21.66 2.48
C ARG A 219 -13.03 20.13 2.53
N TYR A 220 -11.90 19.44 2.70
CA TYR A 220 -11.88 17.99 2.81
C TYR A 220 -12.68 17.52 4.04
N VAL A 221 -12.43 18.14 5.19
CA VAL A 221 -13.11 17.84 6.46
C VAL A 221 -14.61 18.13 6.38
N ALA A 222 -15.01 19.23 5.74
CA ALA A 222 -16.43 19.58 5.55
C ALA A 222 -17.20 18.52 4.72
N ARG A 223 -16.50 17.79 3.85
CA ARG A 223 -17.07 16.67 3.07
C ARG A 223 -16.98 15.32 3.77
N THR A 224 -16.18 15.20 4.82
CA THR A 224 -15.95 13.92 5.50
C THR A 224 -16.93 13.74 6.66
N PRO A 225 -17.84 12.75 6.66
CA PRO A 225 -18.80 12.52 7.75
C PRO A 225 -18.19 12.41 9.13
N LEU A 226 -16.99 11.78 9.26
CA LEU A 226 -16.29 11.71 10.54
C LEU A 226 -15.60 13.01 10.95
N GLY A 227 -15.71 14.11 10.18
CA GLY A 227 -15.29 15.45 10.53
C GLY A 227 -13.79 15.66 10.68
N ARG A 228 -12.96 14.78 10.14
CA ARG A 228 -11.49 14.87 10.15
C ARG A 228 -10.85 14.14 8.99
N MET A 229 -9.60 14.46 8.72
CA MET A 229 -8.74 13.60 7.89
C MET A 229 -8.28 12.39 8.71
N ALA A 230 -7.87 11.33 8.03
CA ALA A 230 -7.30 10.15 8.67
C ALA A 230 -5.89 10.44 9.21
N THR A 231 -5.47 9.64 10.18
CA THR A 231 -4.08 9.44 10.59
C THR A 231 -3.62 8.05 10.17
N GLU A 232 -2.34 7.75 10.29
CA GLU A 232 -1.82 6.42 10.01
C GLU A 232 -2.48 5.35 10.89
N ASP A 233 -2.74 5.65 12.15
CA ASP A 233 -3.31 4.71 13.11
C ASP A 233 -4.72 4.24 12.75
N ASP A 234 -5.47 5.02 11.97
CA ASP A 234 -6.79 4.63 11.48
C ASP A 234 -6.76 3.37 10.56
N PHE A 235 -5.59 3.02 10.06
CA PHE A 235 -5.41 1.87 9.18
C PHE A 235 -4.90 0.61 9.90
N ARG A 236 -4.50 0.67 11.17
CA ARG A 236 -4.00 -0.49 11.93
C ARG A 236 -4.99 -1.66 11.93
N GLY A 237 -6.25 -1.38 12.24
CA GLY A 237 -7.28 -2.41 12.33
C GLY A 237 -7.54 -3.13 11.01
N VAL A 238 -7.62 -2.40 9.89
CA VAL A 238 -7.89 -3.00 8.58
C VAL A 238 -6.68 -3.78 8.05
N ILE A 239 -5.46 -3.35 8.34
CA ILE A 239 -4.23 -4.10 8.01
C ILE A 239 -4.16 -5.40 8.83
N ALA A 240 -4.36 -5.34 10.15
CA ALA A 240 -4.42 -6.51 11.00
C ALA A 240 -5.49 -7.51 10.54
N PHE A 241 -6.68 -7.02 10.19
CA PHE A 241 -7.79 -7.82 9.68
C PHE A 241 -7.43 -8.53 8.36
N LEU A 242 -6.93 -7.80 7.35
CA LEU A 242 -6.63 -8.39 6.04
C LEU A 242 -5.39 -9.31 6.05
N ALA A 243 -4.41 -9.03 6.89
CA ALA A 243 -3.20 -9.84 7.02
C ALA A 243 -3.45 -11.17 7.76
N SER A 244 -4.48 -11.24 8.59
CA SER A 244 -4.75 -12.36 9.50
C SER A 244 -5.88 -13.29 9.04
N ASP A 245 -6.13 -14.36 9.81
CA ASP A 245 -7.21 -15.30 9.53
C ASP A 245 -8.60 -14.72 9.86
N MET A 246 -8.68 -13.52 10.44
CA MET A 246 -9.95 -12.79 10.60
C MET A 246 -10.65 -12.52 9.28
N SER A 247 -9.91 -12.42 8.18
CA SER A 247 -10.44 -12.22 6.83
C SER A 247 -10.34 -13.48 5.95
N ALA A 248 -10.28 -14.68 6.55
CA ALA A 248 -10.07 -15.95 5.83
C ALA A 248 -11.11 -16.21 4.72
N TYR A 249 -12.31 -15.67 4.82
CA TYR A 249 -13.37 -15.80 3.79
C TYR A 249 -13.57 -14.52 2.97
N MET A 250 -12.50 -13.69 2.83
CA MET A 250 -12.54 -12.44 2.09
C MET A 250 -11.45 -12.39 1.02
N THR A 251 -11.83 -12.25 -0.24
CA THR A 251 -10.93 -12.00 -1.37
C THR A 251 -11.62 -11.13 -2.42
N GLY A 252 -10.86 -10.38 -3.20
CA GLY A 252 -11.36 -9.50 -4.26
C GLY A 252 -12.01 -8.21 -3.79
N GLN A 253 -11.94 -7.88 -2.51
CA GLN A 253 -12.62 -6.73 -1.93
C GLN A 253 -11.72 -5.49 -1.91
N ASN A 254 -12.37 -4.32 -2.01
CA ASN A 254 -11.76 -3.02 -1.77
C ASN A 254 -12.41 -2.39 -0.54
N LEU A 255 -11.63 -2.22 0.53
CA LEU A 255 -12.09 -1.63 1.78
C LEU A 255 -11.76 -0.14 1.80
N PHE A 256 -12.79 0.71 1.80
CA PHE A 256 -12.61 2.14 1.97
C PHE A 256 -12.38 2.48 3.45
N VAL A 257 -11.30 3.21 3.71
CA VAL A 257 -10.98 3.79 5.01
C VAL A 257 -10.83 5.30 4.80
N ASP A 258 -11.95 5.97 4.64
CA ASP A 258 -12.04 7.33 4.14
C ASP A 258 -12.88 8.29 5.02
N GLY A 259 -13.33 7.82 6.18
CA GLY A 259 -14.19 8.59 7.08
C GLY A 259 -15.59 8.87 6.52
N GLY A 260 -16.00 8.12 5.50
CA GLY A 260 -17.28 8.29 4.80
C GLY A 260 -17.21 9.33 3.67
N TRP A 261 -16.02 9.76 3.25
CA TRP A 261 -15.85 10.76 2.19
C TRP A 261 -16.53 10.37 0.87
N GLY A 262 -16.56 9.09 0.55
CA GLY A 262 -17.08 8.56 -0.71
C GLY A 262 -18.53 8.10 -0.68
N VAL A 263 -19.34 8.39 0.35
CA VAL A 263 -20.73 7.87 0.47
C VAL A 263 -21.82 8.77 -0.13
N TRP A 264 -21.45 9.92 -0.70
CA TRP A 264 -22.33 10.87 -1.39
C TRP A 264 -21.76 11.40 -2.70
#